data_28bd0128002aeede218280e7c5ab402a
#
_entry.id   28bd0128002aeede218280e7c5ab402a
#
_cell.length_a   1.000
_cell.length_b   1.000
_cell.length_c   1.000
_cell.angle_alpha   90.00
_cell.angle_beta   90.00
_cell.angle_gamma   90.00
#
_symmetry.space_group_name_H-M   'P 1'
#
loop_
_entity.id
_entity.type
_entity.pdbx_description
1 polymer ?
#
loop_
_entity_poly.entity_id
_entity_poly.type
_entity_poly.pdbx_seq_one_letter_code
_entity_poly.pdbx_strand_id
1 'polypeptide(L)'
;MRTNSFTIALMAIAFAGPAAAAPVLMSAEWAKDACEAWNKDPVLTDKLVESGWVANDKGRGFKVMQVYRTDCGDKPTAEMRISLKDGKAACVYGGAPETTKLDSGADYVMKAETVRWIEMGKGEYGPMSAMMFGRLGFDGPKMEAMGNMGPFGNFLLLVGKVPSESAACPAK
;
A
#
# COMPACT_ATOMS: atom_id res chain seq x y z
N MET A 1 -14.18 9.77 -70.49
CA MET A 1 -14.29 10.37 -69.14
C MET A 1 -13.64 9.42 -68.14
N ARG A 2 -12.47 9.77 -67.62
CA ARG A 2 -11.76 8.99 -66.58
C ARG A 2 -11.89 9.73 -65.25
N THR A 3 -12.63 9.17 -64.31
CA THR A 3 -12.78 9.68 -62.93
C THR A 3 -11.62 9.18 -62.08
N ASN A 4 -10.74 10.06 -61.65
CA ASN A 4 -9.69 9.79 -60.70
C ASN A 4 -10.28 9.89 -59.27
N SER A 5 -10.37 8.75 -58.53
CA SER A 5 -10.69 8.74 -57.13
C SER A 5 -9.41 8.94 -56.32
N PHE A 6 -9.31 10.10 -55.65
CA PHE A 6 -8.26 10.39 -54.66
C PHE A 6 -8.68 9.78 -53.32
N THR A 7 -7.95 8.75 -52.88
CA THR A 7 -8.10 8.19 -51.55
C THR A 7 -7.19 8.95 -50.58
N ILE A 8 -7.79 9.75 -49.68
CA ILE A 8 -7.04 10.43 -48.61
C ILE A 8 -6.86 9.44 -47.47
N ALA A 9 -5.64 8.98 -47.27
CA ALA A 9 -5.28 8.17 -46.10
C ALA A 9 -5.12 9.09 -44.86
N LEU A 10 -6.03 8.97 -43.90
CA LEU A 10 -5.93 9.65 -42.61
C LEU A 10 -4.88 8.91 -41.75
N MET A 11 -3.71 9.53 -41.56
CA MET A 11 -2.68 9.03 -40.64
C MET A 11 -3.05 9.45 -39.20
N ALA A 12 -3.50 8.50 -38.39
CA ALA A 12 -3.72 8.71 -36.96
C ALA A 12 -2.36 8.77 -36.25
N ILE A 13 -1.97 9.96 -35.79
CA ILE A 13 -0.79 10.14 -34.94
C ILE A 13 -1.20 9.79 -33.52
N ALA A 14 -0.76 8.62 -33.04
CA ALA A 14 -0.91 8.25 -31.62
C ALA A 14 0.09 9.05 -30.79
N PHE A 15 -0.39 10.01 -30.00
CA PHE A 15 0.41 10.69 -28.97
C PHE A 15 0.63 9.71 -27.81
N ALA A 16 1.80 9.08 -27.76
CA ALA A 16 2.27 8.43 -26.54
C ALA A 16 2.70 9.55 -25.57
N GLY A 17 1.85 9.85 -24.58
CA GLY A 17 2.21 10.73 -23.48
C GLY A 17 3.40 10.13 -22.70
N PRO A 18 4.22 10.95 -22.01
CA PRO A 18 5.30 10.45 -21.17
C PRO A 18 4.71 9.54 -20.09
N ALA A 19 5.18 8.30 -20.01
CA ALA A 19 4.87 7.42 -18.90
C ALA A 19 5.43 8.08 -17.62
N ALA A 20 4.58 8.38 -16.66
CA ALA A 20 5.03 8.89 -15.36
C ALA A 20 5.97 7.84 -14.73
N ALA A 21 7.10 8.30 -14.18
CA ALA A 21 8.03 7.41 -13.46
C ALA A 21 7.29 6.79 -12.25
N ALA A 22 7.58 5.51 -11.98
CA ALA A 22 7.01 4.85 -10.81
C ALA A 22 7.46 5.57 -9.53
N PRO A 23 6.60 5.71 -8.52
CA PRO A 23 6.96 6.36 -7.26
C PRO A 23 8.04 5.57 -6.52
N VAL A 24 8.81 6.27 -5.70
CA VAL A 24 9.79 5.60 -4.81
C VAL A 24 9.02 4.74 -3.80
N LEU A 25 9.46 3.50 -3.62
CA LEU A 25 8.86 2.55 -2.69
C LEU A 25 8.75 3.16 -1.28
N MET A 26 7.52 3.15 -0.73
CA MET A 26 7.17 3.75 0.57
C MET A 26 7.35 5.27 0.66
N SER A 27 7.31 5.97 -0.47
CA SER A 27 7.07 7.41 -0.48
C SER A 27 5.59 7.74 -0.25
N ALA A 28 5.28 9.03 -0.10
CA ALA A 28 3.91 9.51 -0.01
C ALA A 28 3.09 9.18 -1.27
N GLU A 29 3.70 9.25 -2.44
CA GLU A 29 3.09 8.92 -3.71
C GLU A 29 2.80 7.42 -3.81
N TRP A 30 3.75 6.58 -3.39
CA TRP A 30 3.53 5.14 -3.30
C TRP A 30 2.37 4.80 -2.34
N ALA A 31 2.29 5.48 -1.18
CA ALA A 31 1.21 5.25 -0.22
C ALA A 31 -0.16 5.59 -0.80
N LYS A 32 -0.25 6.61 -1.66
CA LYS A 32 -1.47 6.96 -2.40
C LYS A 32 -1.88 5.83 -3.35
N ASP A 33 -0.94 5.34 -4.14
CA ASP A 33 -1.20 4.24 -5.08
C ASP A 33 -1.54 2.92 -4.33
N ALA A 34 -0.88 2.67 -3.20
CA ALA A 34 -1.16 1.54 -2.32
C ALA A 34 -2.56 1.64 -1.70
N CYS A 35 -3.01 2.83 -1.34
CA CYS A 35 -4.36 3.10 -0.85
C CYS A 35 -5.42 2.81 -1.93
N GLU A 36 -5.16 3.19 -3.18
CA GLU A 36 -6.03 2.85 -4.31
C GLU A 36 -6.07 1.33 -4.58
N ALA A 37 -4.91 0.66 -4.50
CA ALA A 37 -4.81 -0.79 -4.66
C ALA A 37 -5.51 -1.55 -3.52
N TRP A 38 -5.40 -1.07 -2.27
CA TRP A 38 -6.15 -1.57 -1.12
C TRP A 38 -7.64 -1.61 -1.40
N ASN A 39 -8.20 -0.51 -1.89
CA ASN A 39 -9.64 -0.37 -2.14
C ASN A 39 -10.16 -1.30 -3.25
N LYS A 40 -9.29 -1.92 -4.03
CA LYS A 40 -9.61 -2.90 -5.07
C LYS A 40 -9.45 -4.36 -4.60
N ASP A 41 -8.94 -4.58 -3.39
CA ASP A 41 -8.66 -5.90 -2.85
C ASP A 41 -9.76 -6.33 -1.86
N PRO A 42 -10.66 -7.28 -2.21
CA PRO A 42 -11.75 -7.70 -1.34
C PRO A 42 -11.27 -8.41 -0.07
N VAL A 43 -10.06 -8.97 -0.05
CA VAL A 43 -9.49 -9.55 1.18
C VAL A 43 -9.17 -8.45 2.19
N LEU A 44 -8.74 -7.28 1.74
CA LEU A 44 -8.50 -6.12 2.60
C LEU A 44 -9.80 -5.40 2.96
N THR A 45 -10.69 -5.18 1.99
CA THR A 45 -11.88 -4.37 2.23
C THR A 45 -12.99 -5.13 2.98
N ASP A 46 -13.18 -6.42 2.70
CA ASP A 46 -14.30 -7.18 3.26
C ASP A 46 -13.89 -7.99 4.49
N LYS A 47 -12.78 -8.73 4.43
CA LYS A 47 -12.36 -9.57 5.56
C LYS A 47 -11.98 -8.78 6.81
N LEU A 48 -11.46 -7.56 6.66
CA LEU A 48 -11.17 -6.68 7.80
C LEU A 48 -12.42 -6.06 8.43
N VAL A 49 -13.56 -6.06 7.74
CA VAL A 49 -14.87 -5.77 8.33
C VAL A 49 -15.41 -7.02 9.04
N GLU A 50 -15.41 -8.17 8.36
CA GLU A 50 -15.91 -9.44 8.92
C GLU A 50 -15.22 -9.81 10.24
N SER A 51 -13.91 -9.57 10.35
CA SER A 51 -13.14 -9.82 11.57
C SER A 51 -13.30 -8.76 12.67
N GLY A 52 -13.97 -7.65 12.39
CA GLY A 52 -14.09 -6.52 13.30
C GLY A 52 -12.82 -5.66 13.42
N TRP A 53 -11.79 -5.93 12.61
CA TRP A 53 -10.51 -5.21 12.67
C TRP A 53 -10.68 -3.70 12.49
N VAL A 54 -11.46 -3.29 11.49
CA VAL A 54 -11.65 -1.86 11.17
C VAL A 54 -12.44 -1.12 12.26
N ALA A 55 -13.25 -1.82 13.05
CA ALA A 55 -14.03 -1.25 14.15
C ALA A 55 -13.18 -0.88 15.39
N ASN A 56 -11.98 -1.46 15.51
CA ASN A 56 -11.04 -1.10 16.58
C ASN A 56 -10.26 0.17 16.21
N ASP A 57 -10.94 1.28 16.06
CA ASP A 57 -10.38 2.59 15.71
C ASP A 57 -10.23 3.55 16.91
N LYS A 58 -10.59 3.08 18.11
CA LYS A 58 -10.63 3.86 19.37
C LYS A 58 -11.50 5.11 19.27
N GLY A 59 -12.57 5.04 18.48
CA GLY A 59 -13.53 6.11 18.30
C GLY A 59 -13.03 7.29 17.46
N ARG A 60 -11.91 7.12 16.73
CA ARG A 60 -11.33 8.16 15.87
C ARG A 60 -11.92 8.17 14.46
N GLY A 61 -12.66 7.12 14.09
CA GLY A 61 -13.21 6.94 12.75
C GLY A 61 -12.22 6.35 11.73
N PHE A 62 -10.97 6.09 12.13
CA PHE A 62 -9.95 5.46 11.28
C PHE A 62 -8.87 4.77 12.10
N LYS A 63 -8.20 3.81 11.47
CA LYS A 63 -6.94 3.20 11.94
C LYS A 63 -5.78 3.69 11.09
N VAL A 64 -4.61 3.76 11.69
CA VAL A 64 -3.38 4.22 11.03
C VAL A 64 -2.44 3.04 10.79
N MET A 65 -1.87 3.00 9.60
CA MET A 65 -0.78 2.12 9.24
C MET A 65 0.38 2.96 8.71
N GLN A 66 1.50 2.97 9.42
CA GLN A 66 2.71 3.65 8.99
C GLN A 66 3.77 2.63 8.60
N VAL A 67 4.50 2.90 7.53
CA VAL A 67 5.54 2.01 7.02
C VAL A 67 6.80 2.78 6.65
N TYR A 68 7.95 2.09 6.73
CA TYR A 68 9.20 2.63 6.25
C TYR A 68 10.25 1.55 5.97
N ARG A 69 11.30 1.96 5.27
CA ARG A 69 12.46 1.14 4.94
C ARG A 69 13.60 1.48 5.90
N THR A 70 14.09 0.50 6.67
CA THR A 70 15.12 0.71 7.71
C THR A 70 16.49 1.05 7.14
N ASP A 71 16.77 0.66 5.91
CA ASP A 71 17.98 1.04 5.16
C ASP A 71 17.89 2.47 4.57
N CYS A 72 16.71 3.12 4.65
CA CYS A 72 16.52 4.52 4.24
C CYS A 72 16.34 5.49 5.43
N GLY A 73 16.15 4.98 6.64
CA GLY A 73 15.98 5.82 7.83
C GLY A 73 15.30 5.09 8.98
N ASP A 74 15.02 5.85 10.03
CA ASP A 74 14.49 5.36 11.30
C ASP A 74 13.05 5.82 11.60
N LYS A 75 12.41 6.51 10.65
CA LYS A 75 11.07 7.09 10.80
C LYS A 75 10.15 6.66 9.66
N PRO A 76 8.85 6.54 9.92
CA PRO A 76 7.85 6.32 8.87
C PRO A 76 7.94 7.37 7.76
N THR A 77 7.82 6.88 6.53
CA THR A 77 7.84 7.71 5.30
C THR A 77 6.52 7.65 4.55
N ALA A 78 5.66 6.69 4.89
CA ALA A 78 4.35 6.52 4.29
C ALA A 78 3.30 6.20 5.35
N GLU A 79 2.08 6.73 5.19
CA GLU A 79 0.92 6.50 6.05
C GLU A 79 -0.30 6.13 5.20
N MET A 80 -1.07 5.17 5.69
CA MET A 80 -2.41 4.86 5.20
C MET A 80 -3.40 4.94 6.35
N ARG A 81 -4.60 5.49 6.10
CA ARG A 81 -5.72 5.50 7.07
C ARG A 81 -6.85 4.67 6.53
N ILE A 82 -7.32 3.75 7.34
CA ILE A 82 -8.38 2.81 6.99
C ILE A 82 -9.60 3.10 7.84
N SER A 83 -10.74 3.36 7.20
CA SER A 83 -12.03 3.65 7.85
C SER A 83 -13.08 2.63 7.44
N LEU A 84 -14.07 2.43 8.29
CA LEU A 84 -15.29 1.75 7.89
C LEU A 84 -16.13 2.73 7.05
N LYS A 85 -16.22 2.48 5.75
CA LYS A 85 -16.98 3.30 4.81
C LYS A 85 -17.78 2.41 3.86
N ASP A 86 -19.08 2.68 3.74
CA ASP A 86 -19.98 1.93 2.86
C ASP A 86 -19.92 0.40 3.07
N GLY A 87 -19.76 -0.03 4.35
CA GLY A 87 -19.64 -1.44 4.72
C GLY A 87 -18.31 -2.10 4.38
N LYS A 88 -17.27 -1.32 4.04
CA LYS A 88 -15.94 -1.80 3.69
C LYS A 88 -14.85 -1.15 4.55
N ALA A 89 -13.77 -1.88 4.80
CA ALA A 89 -12.54 -1.33 5.37
C ALA A 89 -11.79 -0.56 4.27
N ALA A 90 -12.23 0.66 4.01
CA ALA A 90 -11.73 1.48 2.92
C ALA A 90 -10.50 2.28 3.34
N CYS A 91 -9.48 2.30 2.48
CA CYS A 91 -8.40 3.26 2.61
C CYS A 91 -8.90 4.64 2.18
N VAL A 92 -8.87 5.59 3.11
CA VAL A 92 -9.39 6.96 2.91
C VAL A 92 -8.28 8.01 2.81
N TYR A 93 -7.06 7.62 3.16
CA TYR A 93 -5.85 8.43 3.03
C TYR A 93 -4.66 7.52 2.71
N GLY A 94 -3.84 7.94 1.77
CA GLY A 94 -2.51 7.40 1.49
C GLY A 94 -1.59 8.57 1.18
N GLY A 95 -0.46 8.70 1.91
CA GLY A 95 0.40 9.86 1.74
C GLY A 95 1.57 9.89 2.73
N ALA A 96 2.12 11.09 2.93
CA ALA A 96 3.13 11.33 3.95
C ALA A 96 2.54 11.09 5.36
N PRO A 97 3.36 10.71 6.36
CA PRO A 97 2.90 10.59 7.73
C PRO A 97 2.39 11.93 8.28
N GLU A 98 1.11 11.97 8.65
CA GLU A 98 0.47 13.14 9.30
C GLU A 98 0.11 12.84 10.75
N THR A 99 -0.10 11.55 11.10
CA THR A 99 -0.45 11.15 12.46
C THR A 99 0.80 11.08 13.33
N THR A 100 0.96 12.04 14.22
CA THR A 100 2.12 12.12 15.13
C THR A 100 1.94 11.30 16.40
N LYS A 101 0.69 11.05 16.82
CA LYS A 101 0.36 10.28 18.03
C LYS A 101 -0.45 9.05 17.63
N LEU A 102 0.22 7.91 17.60
CA LEU A 102 -0.39 6.60 17.35
C LEU A 102 -0.97 6.00 18.63
N ASP A 103 -2.04 5.21 18.48
CA ASP A 103 -2.60 4.38 19.55
C ASP A 103 -2.08 2.94 19.38
N SER A 104 -1.24 2.49 20.32
CA SER A 104 -0.62 1.15 20.26
C SER A 104 -1.63 -0.01 20.34
N GLY A 105 -2.88 0.25 20.73
CA GLY A 105 -3.97 -0.73 20.75
C GLY A 105 -4.80 -0.75 19.49
N ALA A 106 -4.51 0.11 18.49
CA ALA A 106 -5.26 0.20 17.24
C ALA A 106 -4.39 0.37 16.00
N ASP A 107 -3.30 1.13 16.11
CA ASP A 107 -2.46 1.52 14.98
C ASP A 107 -1.26 0.61 14.80
N TYR A 108 -0.67 0.67 13.62
CA TYR A 108 0.44 -0.18 13.22
C TYR A 108 1.62 0.65 12.70
N VAL A 109 2.83 0.28 13.13
CA VAL A 109 4.07 0.70 12.46
C VAL A 109 4.79 -0.55 12.00
N MET A 110 5.09 -0.63 10.73
CA MET A 110 5.82 -1.76 10.12
C MET A 110 7.09 -1.26 9.45
N LYS A 111 8.17 -2.00 9.66
CA LYS A 111 9.50 -1.60 9.18
C LYS A 111 10.32 -2.81 8.77
N ALA A 112 11.05 -2.68 7.69
CA ALA A 112 11.98 -3.69 7.20
C ALA A 112 13.02 -3.07 6.27
N GLU A 113 14.09 -3.79 5.98
CA GLU A 113 14.99 -3.43 4.88
C GLU A 113 14.25 -3.54 3.54
N THR A 114 14.68 -2.76 2.55
CA THR A 114 14.12 -2.76 1.20
C THR A 114 14.00 -4.16 0.61
N VAL A 115 15.06 -4.97 0.72
CA VAL A 115 15.07 -6.34 0.20
C VAL A 115 13.96 -7.20 0.82
N ARG A 116 13.70 -7.03 2.13
CA ARG A 116 12.66 -7.79 2.84
C ARG A 116 11.25 -7.38 2.41
N TRP A 117 11.05 -6.09 2.17
CA TRP A 117 9.78 -5.61 1.61
C TRP A 117 9.51 -6.18 0.22
N ILE A 118 10.54 -6.25 -0.64
CA ILE A 118 10.43 -6.84 -1.97
C ILE A 118 10.15 -8.36 -1.90
N GLU A 119 10.83 -9.10 -1.04
CA GLU A 119 10.60 -10.55 -0.81
C GLU A 119 9.15 -10.81 -0.36
N MET A 120 8.64 -10.02 0.60
CA MET A 120 7.24 -10.11 1.05
C MET A 120 6.27 -9.74 -0.07
N GLY A 121 6.58 -8.71 -0.84
CA GLY A 121 5.77 -8.29 -2.00
C GLY A 121 5.68 -9.34 -3.10
N LYS A 122 6.71 -10.18 -3.23
CA LYS A 122 6.71 -11.35 -4.14
C LYS A 122 6.02 -12.57 -3.53
N GLY A 123 5.64 -12.52 -2.25
CA GLY A 123 5.03 -13.65 -1.55
C GLY A 123 6.01 -14.77 -1.20
N GLU A 124 7.33 -14.48 -1.13
CA GLU A 124 8.34 -15.48 -0.79
C GLU A 124 8.12 -16.05 0.63
N TYR A 125 7.56 -15.25 1.51
CA TYR A 125 7.08 -15.68 2.84
C TYR A 125 5.97 -14.74 3.34
N GLY A 126 5.13 -15.28 4.22
CA GLY A 126 4.01 -14.52 4.80
C GLY A 126 4.39 -13.74 6.07
N PRO A 127 3.44 -12.97 6.63
CA PRO A 127 3.69 -12.07 7.76
C PRO A 127 4.14 -12.79 9.03
N MET A 128 3.61 -13.97 9.33
CA MET A 128 4.03 -14.76 10.50
C MET A 128 5.54 -15.09 10.43
N SER A 129 5.99 -15.61 9.29
CA SER A 129 7.40 -15.94 9.06
C SER A 129 8.26 -14.68 9.09
N ALA A 130 7.79 -13.57 8.47
CA ALA A 130 8.51 -12.32 8.46
C ALA A 130 8.77 -11.77 9.87
N MET A 131 7.76 -11.78 10.74
CA MET A 131 7.88 -11.34 12.12
C MET A 131 8.72 -12.29 12.96
N MET A 132 8.50 -13.61 12.84
CA MET A 132 9.19 -14.62 13.65
C MET A 132 10.71 -14.60 13.42
N PHE A 133 11.15 -14.41 12.18
CA PHE A 133 12.56 -14.37 11.81
C PHE A 133 13.17 -12.96 11.78
N GLY A 134 12.47 -11.95 12.35
CA GLY A 134 12.97 -10.60 12.45
C GLY A 134 13.14 -9.85 11.12
N ARG A 135 12.49 -10.35 10.05
CA ARG A 135 12.52 -9.73 8.71
C ARG A 135 11.56 -8.55 8.60
N LEU A 136 10.53 -8.54 9.44
CA LEU A 136 9.56 -7.44 9.57
C LEU A 136 9.48 -7.02 11.03
N GLY A 137 9.89 -5.79 11.33
CA GLY A 137 9.61 -5.12 12.59
C GLY A 137 8.15 -4.67 12.61
N PHE A 138 7.47 -4.92 13.73
CA PHE A 138 6.04 -4.68 13.86
C PHE A 138 5.72 -4.11 15.25
N ASP A 139 5.15 -2.92 15.28
CA ASP A 139 4.63 -2.27 16.47
C ASP A 139 3.12 -2.08 16.29
N GLY A 140 2.31 -2.46 17.31
CA GLY A 140 0.86 -2.41 17.26
C GLY A 140 0.19 -3.59 17.96
N PRO A 141 -1.16 -3.75 17.84
CA PRO A 141 -1.92 -4.79 18.52
C PRO A 141 -1.66 -6.18 17.90
N LYS A 142 -0.63 -6.87 18.40
CA LYS A 142 -0.13 -8.16 17.84
C LYS A 142 -1.19 -9.23 17.76
N MET A 143 -2.05 -9.38 18.78
CA MET A 143 -3.09 -10.42 18.78
C MET A 143 -4.15 -10.15 17.70
N GLU A 144 -4.50 -8.88 17.48
CA GLU A 144 -5.40 -8.49 16.39
C GLU A 144 -4.77 -8.78 15.03
N ALA A 145 -3.49 -8.46 14.85
CA ALA A 145 -2.75 -8.79 13.63
C ALA A 145 -2.70 -10.31 13.39
N MET A 146 -2.46 -11.11 14.43
CA MET A 146 -2.45 -12.57 14.35
C MET A 146 -3.83 -13.14 13.95
N GLY A 147 -4.93 -12.53 14.40
CA GLY A 147 -6.28 -12.88 13.98
C GLY A 147 -6.60 -12.53 12.52
N ASN A 148 -5.75 -11.73 11.88
CA ASN A 148 -5.95 -11.19 10.52
C ASN A 148 -4.80 -11.52 9.56
N MET A 149 -4.16 -12.71 9.71
CA MET A 149 -2.99 -13.08 8.90
C MET A 149 -3.25 -13.11 7.39
N GLY A 150 -4.46 -13.45 6.94
CA GLY A 150 -4.85 -13.40 5.53
C GLY A 150 -4.80 -11.97 4.97
N PRO A 151 -5.59 -11.04 5.52
CA PRO A 151 -5.52 -9.62 5.17
C PRO A 151 -4.11 -9.03 5.35
N PHE A 152 -3.40 -9.39 6.42
CA PHE A 152 -2.03 -8.92 6.61
C PHE A 152 -1.08 -9.39 5.48
N GLY A 153 -1.21 -10.66 5.06
CA GLY A 153 -0.47 -11.18 3.90
C GLY A 153 -0.78 -10.39 2.63
N ASN A 154 -2.07 -10.10 2.37
CA ASN A 154 -2.48 -9.30 1.21
C ASN A 154 -1.93 -7.87 1.26
N PHE A 155 -1.87 -7.25 2.45
CA PHE A 155 -1.21 -5.96 2.62
C PHE A 155 0.28 -6.03 2.23
N LEU A 156 1.02 -7.03 2.68
CA LEU A 156 2.44 -7.19 2.29
C LEU A 156 2.61 -7.39 0.78
N LEU A 157 1.66 -8.09 0.14
CA LEU A 157 1.66 -8.27 -1.32
C LEU A 157 1.40 -6.97 -2.11
N LEU A 158 0.86 -5.91 -1.49
CA LEU A 158 0.71 -4.61 -2.17
C LEU A 158 2.05 -4.07 -2.64
N VAL A 159 3.14 -4.33 -1.90
CA VAL A 159 4.51 -3.92 -2.29
C VAL A 159 4.90 -4.46 -3.67
N GLY A 160 4.48 -5.68 -4.00
CA GLY A 160 4.73 -6.28 -5.32
C GLY A 160 3.67 -5.93 -6.38
N LYS A 161 2.46 -5.54 -5.95
CA LYS A 161 1.34 -5.18 -6.84
C LYS A 161 1.38 -3.70 -7.28
N VAL A 162 1.87 -2.82 -6.40
CA VAL A 162 1.96 -1.38 -6.67
C VAL A 162 3.30 -1.08 -7.34
N PRO A 163 3.31 -0.57 -8.58
CA PRO A 163 4.55 -0.22 -9.26
C PRO A 163 5.38 0.76 -8.41
N SER A 164 6.66 0.47 -8.24
CA SER A 164 7.54 1.35 -7.48
C SER A 164 9.00 1.21 -7.89
N GLU A 165 9.78 2.26 -7.63
CA GLU A 165 11.21 2.29 -7.74
C GLU A 165 11.81 2.09 -6.33
N SER A 166 12.78 1.20 -6.18
CA SER A 166 13.32 0.81 -4.87
C SER A 166 14.79 1.16 -4.65
N ALA A 167 15.52 1.63 -5.67
CA ALA A 167 16.94 1.98 -5.54
C ALA A 167 17.12 3.31 -4.79
N ALA A 168 16.22 4.28 -5.00
CA ALA A 168 16.22 5.52 -4.23
C ALA A 168 15.50 5.36 -2.89
N CYS A 169 15.89 6.18 -1.91
CA CYS A 169 15.13 6.32 -0.65
C CYS A 169 14.05 7.39 -0.78
N PRO A 170 12.90 7.23 -0.07
CA PRO A 170 11.88 8.28 0.00
C PRO A 170 12.47 9.59 0.54
N ALA A 171 11.97 10.72 0.04
CA ALA A 171 12.26 12.02 0.65
C ALA A 171 11.79 12.06 2.11
N LYS A 172 12.55 12.75 2.96
CA LYS A 172 12.24 12.91 4.40
C LYS A 172 11.29 14.07 4.59
#